data_4493fdc709f4a5a516517d08108b843e
#
_entry.id   4493fdc709f4a5a516517d08108b843e
#
_cell.length_a   1.000
_cell.length_b   1.000
_cell.length_c   1.000
_cell.angle_alpha   90.00
_cell.angle_beta   90.00
_cell.angle_gamma   90.00
#
_symmetry.space_group_name_H-M   'P 1'
#
loop_
_entity.id
_entity.type
_entity.pdbx_description
1 polymer ?
#
loop_
_entity_poly.entity_id
_entity_poly.type
_entity_poly.pdbx_seq_one_letter_code
_entity_poly.pdbx_strand_id
1 'polypeptide(L)'
;MDAREEKPAGGIGPAAGIPAVVSGSGNGIARNAIVDMLDTLRADHLGCYGNDWIETPAMDALAGESILFTRAYPESLPTMPGRRSLHTGLRTWPFRVWTPNRGDLALPGWQHIPEEQVTVHEAMAGAGLHTVFITDTYHFFKPSQNFHRGFRQWRWVRGHESDPYGSISQVRAEDVDELLPEGLSQEEVFWMWLLLTQHLANQGERESEEDYQAPRVFREAMRLLEENQGVERFFLMVDSFDPHEPWDPPEKYVEKYDPGYEGRELIQPHYGPSDYLSAAELRHMRALYAGEVTMVDRWLGLFLERARELGMLEDTLLIVTSDHGHQLGEHGLIGKLSSGLWYELMDVPLLVRRPDGVGAGTRVEAFAQLHDIPATVMKALGVEPPAPQDGMDLLELAAGGVAPREHVSAGYANNSWCRDERYVYFAGNDGTGPHLYEMEADPLQEHDLAAEERGVVEEMHEKLLADAGGPLPV
;
A
#
# COMPACT_ATOMS: atom_id res chain seq x y z
N MET A 1 36.09 -2.56 56.44
CA MET A 1 34.67 -2.37 56.77
C MET A 1 34.19 -1.20 55.91
N ASP A 2 33.84 -1.49 54.66
CA ASP A 2 33.32 -0.46 53.75
C ASP A 2 31.84 -0.77 53.48
N ALA A 3 31.02 0.15 53.95
CA ALA A 3 29.58 0.11 53.72
C ALA A 3 29.31 0.50 52.26
N ARG A 4 28.82 -0.42 51.48
CA ARG A 4 28.25 -0.12 50.14
C ARG A 4 26.84 0.40 50.36
N GLU A 5 26.60 1.65 50.01
CA GLU A 5 25.29 2.25 49.88
C GLU A 5 24.54 1.58 48.70
N GLU A 6 23.45 0.86 48.97
CA GLU A 6 22.49 0.42 48.00
C GLU A 6 21.68 1.62 47.47
N LYS A 7 21.79 1.92 46.16
CA LYS A 7 20.88 2.84 45.49
C LYS A 7 19.49 2.15 45.39
N PRO A 8 18.41 2.86 45.70
CA PRO A 8 17.07 2.31 45.52
C PRO A 8 16.78 2.12 44.03
N ALA A 9 16.21 0.95 43.68
CA ALA A 9 15.70 0.63 42.37
C ALA A 9 14.67 1.68 41.95
N GLY A 10 14.96 2.38 40.84
CA GLY A 10 14.02 3.32 40.23
C GLY A 10 12.75 2.59 39.82
N GLY A 11 11.66 2.89 40.49
CA GLY A 11 10.35 2.45 40.10
C GLY A 11 10.04 2.98 38.68
N ILE A 12 9.64 2.09 37.80
CA ILE A 12 9.07 2.44 36.50
C ILE A 12 7.79 3.23 36.80
N GLY A 13 7.83 4.53 36.60
CA GLY A 13 6.64 5.38 36.67
C GLY A 13 5.62 4.89 35.58
N PRO A 14 4.32 5.08 35.82
CA PRO A 14 3.35 4.71 34.82
C PRO A 14 3.66 5.44 33.51
N ALA A 15 3.65 4.71 32.39
CA ALA A 15 3.72 5.26 31.05
C ALA A 15 2.81 6.50 30.96
N ALA A 16 3.29 7.57 30.34
CA ALA A 16 2.56 8.82 30.21
C ALA A 16 1.12 8.51 29.76
N GLY A 17 0.16 8.84 30.63
CA GLY A 17 -1.20 8.34 30.54
C GLY A 17 -1.80 8.65 29.16
N ILE A 18 -2.37 7.63 28.54
CA ILE A 18 -3.39 7.78 27.51
C ILE A 18 -4.38 8.81 28.03
N PRO A 19 -4.61 9.95 27.34
CA PRO A 19 -5.54 10.96 27.83
C PRO A 19 -6.87 10.32 28.11
N ALA A 20 -7.42 10.61 29.30
CA ALA A 20 -8.70 10.06 29.74
C ALA A 20 -9.76 10.29 28.65
N VAL A 21 -10.55 9.27 28.38
CA VAL A 21 -11.68 9.26 27.47
C VAL A 21 -12.45 10.57 27.61
N VAL A 22 -12.24 11.49 26.67
CA VAL A 22 -13.17 12.59 26.48
C VAL A 22 -14.38 11.94 25.80
N SER A 23 -15.47 11.86 26.50
CA SER A 23 -16.77 11.47 25.94
C SER A 23 -17.21 12.59 24.98
N GLY A 24 -16.58 12.62 23.80
CA GLY A 24 -16.95 13.50 22.69
C GLY A 24 -18.15 12.87 22.00
N SER A 25 -19.33 13.47 22.20
CA SER A 25 -20.47 13.32 21.31
C SER A 25 -20.18 14.05 19.99
N GLY A 26 -19.13 13.65 19.28
CA GLY A 26 -18.90 14.08 17.91
C GLY A 26 -19.91 13.35 17.03
N ASN A 27 -20.73 14.09 16.30
CA ASN A 27 -21.61 13.55 15.26
C ASN A 27 -20.75 13.12 14.05
N GLY A 28 -20.07 11.99 14.15
CA GLY A 28 -19.45 11.34 12.99
C GLY A 28 -20.53 10.88 12.01
N ILE A 29 -20.19 10.81 10.73
CA ILE A 29 -21.10 10.32 9.68
C ILE A 29 -21.16 8.78 9.62
N ALA A 30 -20.25 8.10 10.29
CA ALA A 30 -20.14 6.64 10.35
C ALA A 30 -19.92 6.20 11.80
N ARG A 31 -20.44 5.02 12.15
CA ARG A 31 -20.16 4.38 13.43
C ARG A 31 -18.89 3.54 13.36
N ASN A 32 -18.66 2.94 12.22
CA ASN A 32 -17.57 2.02 11.93
C ASN A 32 -16.76 2.49 10.72
N ALA A 33 -15.53 1.99 10.58
CA ALA A 33 -14.78 2.13 9.36
C ALA A 33 -14.03 0.84 9.02
N ILE A 34 -13.90 0.58 7.73
CA ILE A 34 -13.06 -0.46 7.14
C ILE A 34 -12.11 0.21 6.15
N VAL A 35 -10.83 -0.07 6.28
CA VAL A 35 -9.81 0.32 5.29
C VAL A 35 -9.19 -0.96 4.75
N ASP A 36 -9.28 -1.15 3.45
CA ASP A 36 -8.69 -2.28 2.73
C ASP A 36 -7.52 -1.77 1.88
N MET A 37 -6.33 -2.26 2.18
CA MET A 37 -5.06 -1.94 1.53
C MET A 37 -4.58 -3.14 0.75
N LEU A 38 -4.42 -2.97 -0.57
CA LEU A 38 -3.96 -4.00 -1.51
C LEU A 38 -2.60 -3.58 -2.06
N ASP A 39 -1.53 -4.28 -1.67
CA ASP A 39 -0.16 -3.92 -2.04
C ASP A 39 0.08 -4.02 -3.54
N THR A 40 0.77 -3.06 -4.11
CA THR A 40 1.12 -2.97 -5.55
C THR A 40 -0.05 -2.97 -6.54
N LEU A 41 -1.29 -2.74 -6.11
CA LEU A 41 -2.42 -2.71 -7.03
C LEU A 41 -2.42 -1.41 -7.86
N ARG A 42 -2.26 -1.54 -9.15
CA ARG A 42 -2.27 -0.44 -10.12
C ARG A 42 -3.70 0.04 -10.40
N ALA A 43 -3.90 1.35 -10.43
CA ALA A 43 -5.19 1.92 -10.81
C ALA A 43 -5.59 1.56 -12.25
N ASP A 44 -4.66 1.65 -13.19
CA ASP A 44 -4.89 1.34 -14.61
C ASP A 44 -5.16 -0.15 -14.93
N HIS A 45 -5.11 -1.03 -13.91
CA HIS A 45 -5.46 -2.45 -14.00
C HIS A 45 -6.88 -2.75 -13.51
N LEU A 46 -7.70 -1.72 -13.23
CA LEU A 46 -9.09 -1.85 -12.78
C LEU A 46 -10.08 -1.32 -13.83
N GLY A 47 -11.19 -2.05 -14.04
CA GLY A 47 -12.25 -1.65 -14.98
C GLY A 47 -12.83 -0.28 -14.65
N CYS A 48 -13.06 0.04 -13.37
CA CYS A 48 -13.55 1.35 -12.93
C CYS A 48 -12.57 2.51 -13.20
N TYR A 49 -11.30 2.26 -13.49
CA TYR A 49 -10.32 3.24 -13.97
C TYR A 49 -10.11 3.21 -15.49
N GLY A 50 -10.85 2.35 -16.22
CA GLY A 50 -10.85 2.32 -17.68
C GLY A 50 -10.13 1.14 -18.30
N ASN A 51 -9.66 0.18 -17.51
CA ASN A 51 -9.11 -1.06 -18.04
C ASN A 51 -10.25 -1.91 -18.65
N ASP A 52 -10.08 -2.37 -19.89
CA ASP A 52 -11.04 -3.23 -20.60
C ASP A 52 -10.50 -4.67 -20.79
N TRP A 53 -9.32 -4.95 -20.27
CA TRP A 53 -8.62 -6.21 -20.43
C TRP A 53 -8.69 -7.11 -19.19
N ILE A 54 -8.61 -6.53 -17.97
CA ILE A 54 -8.60 -7.28 -16.71
C ILE A 54 -10.00 -7.30 -16.08
N GLU A 55 -10.43 -8.46 -15.59
CA GLU A 55 -11.73 -8.64 -14.95
C GLU A 55 -11.66 -8.25 -13.47
N THR A 56 -12.31 -7.14 -13.12
CA THR A 56 -12.39 -6.64 -11.72
C THR A 56 -13.83 -6.27 -11.32
N PRO A 57 -14.80 -7.21 -11.47
CA PRO A 57 -16.22 -6.90 -11.31
C PRO A 57 -16.61 -6.44 -9.90
N ALA A 58 -15.90 -6.86 -8.85
CA ALA A 58 -16.22 -6.47 -7.48
C ALA A 58 -15.81 -5.02 -7.21
N MET A 59 -14.62 -4.61 -7.63
CA MET A 59 -14.18 -3.21 -7.52
C MET A 59 -14.99 -2.29 -8.43
N ASP A 60 -15.37 -2.75 -9.63
CA ASP A 60 -16.21 -1.99 -10.54
C ASP A 60 -17.61 -1.74 -9.95
N ALA A 61 -18.19 -2.76 -9.31
CA ALA A 61 -19.46 -2.62 -8.60
C ALA A 61 -19.31 -1.68 -7.37
N LEU A 62 -18.23 -1.83 -6.61
CA LEU A 62 -17.95 -0.96 -5.46
C LEU A 62 -17.75 0.51 -5.88
N ALA A 63 -17.11 0.76 -7.01
CA ALA A 63 -16.93 2.10 -7.56
C ALA A 63 -18.28 2.79 -7.84
N GLY A 64 -19.29 2.03 -8.29
CA GLY A 64 -20.66 2.50 -8.45
C GLY A 64 -21.33 2.96 -7.14
N GLU A 65 -20.87 2.44 -5.99
CA GLU A 65 -21.35 2.79 -4.64
C GLU A 65 -20.44 3.80 -3.93
N SER A 66 -19.32 4.20 -4.54
CA SER A 66 -18.25 4.98 -3.93
C SER A 66 -18.02 6.33 -4.61
N ILE A 67 -17.30 7.20 -3.92
CA ILE A 67 -16.57 8.31 -4.51
C ILE A 67 -15.25 7.73 -5.02
N LEU A 68 -14.96 7.85 -6.31
CA LEU A 68 -13.74 7.41 -6.95
C LEU A 68 -12.82 8.61 -7.17
N PHE A 69 -11.62 8.58 -6.58
CA PHE A 69 -10.58 9.58 -6.85
C PHE A 69 -9.75 9.13 -8.04
N THR A 70 -9.72 9.95 -9.09
CA THR A 70 -8.99 9.62 -10.34
C THR A 70 -7.52 10.01 -10.29
N ARG A 71 -7.11 10.77 -9.28
CA ARG A 71 -5.76 11.29 -9.08
C ARG A 71 -5.32 11.06 -7.63
N ALA A 72 -5.13 9.78 -7.28
CA ALA A 72 -4.64 9.37 -5.95
C ALA A 72 -3.21 8.85 -6.06
N TYR A 73 -2.36 9.26 -5.11
CA TYR A 73 -0.91 8.99 -5.13
C TYR A 73 -0.40 8.59 -3.75
N PRO A 74 0.63 7.71 -3.67
CA PRO A 74 1.44 7.62 -2.46
C PRO A 74 2.12 8.96 -2.17
N GLU A 75 2.43 9.21 -0.90
CA GLU A 75 3.32 10.32 -0.54
C GLU A 75 4.76 9.84 -0.27
N SER A 76 4.91 8.53 -0.06
CA SER A 76 6.19 7.87 0.19
C SER A 76 6.12 6.41 -0.23
N LEU A 77 7.23 5.92 -0.78
CA LEU A 77 7.39 4.55 -1.28
C LEU A 77 8.63 3.89 -0.67
N PRO A 78 8.71 2.55 -0.73
CA PRO A 78 7.65 1.63 -1.08
C PRO A 78 6.76 1.30 0.14
N THR A 79 6.28 0.08 0.25
CA THR A 79 5.40 -0.51 1.25
C THR A 79 5.39 0.15 2.65
N MET A 80 6.49 0.08 3.40
CA MET A 80 6.53 0.50 4.80
C MET A 80 6.42 2.02 5.00
N PRO A 81 7.10 2.89 4.22
CA PRO A 81 6.90 4.33 4.28
C PRO A 81 5.45 4.75 4.01
N GLY A 82 4.82 4.20 2.97
CA GLY A 82 3.41 4.47 2.63
C GLY A 82 2.46 4.06 3.75
N ARG A 83 2.64 2.87 4.30
CA ARG A 83 1.82 2.38 5.42
C ARG A 83 2.04 3.17 6.71
N ARG A 84 3.25 3.69 6.93
CA ARG A 84 3.49 4.55 8.08
C ARG A 84 2.63 5.81 8.04
N SER A 85 2.50 6.46 6.88
CA SER A 85 1.63 7.62 6.73
C SER A 85 0.16 7.26 6.98
N LEU A 86 -0.27 6.06 6.54
CA LEU A 86 -1.61 5.55 6.79
C LEU A 86 -1.87 5.25 8.29
N HIS A 87 -0.87 4.76 9.02
CA HIS A 87 -1.01 4.45 10.45
C HIS A 87 -0.89 5.68 11.37
N THR A 88 -0.28 6.76 10.90
CA THR A 88 0.02 7.93 11.72
C THR A 88 -0.73 9.19 11.29
N GLY A 89 -1.16 9.27 10.02
CA GLY A 89 -1.71 10.48 9.41
C GLY A 89 -0.67 11.56 9.17
N LEU A 90 0.62 11.22 9.26
CA LEU A 90 1.73 12.12 9.07
C LEU A 90 2.55 11.69 7.85
N ARG A 91 3.03 12.65 7.08
CA ARG A 91 3.90 12.38 5.93
C ARG A 91 5.20 11.74 6.38
N THR A 92 5.65 10.74 5.65
CA THR A 92 6.94 10.09 5.87
C THR A 92 8.04 10.76 5.03
N TRP A 93 7.72 11.13 3.78
CA TRP A 93 8.58 11.98 2.96
C TRP A 93 8.63 13.42 3.55
N PRO A 94 9.79 14.10 3.53
CA PRO A 94 11.00 13.87 2.74
C PRO A 94 12.11 13.06 3.43
N PHE A 95 11.82 12.19 4.36
CA PHE A 95 12.76 11.27 5.02
C PHE A 95 13.95 11.95 5.76
N ARG A 96 13.72 13.13 6.33
CA ARG A 96 14.80 13.92 6.99
C ARG A 96 15.42 13.21 8.19
N VAL A 97 14.65 12.38 8.86
CA VAL A 97 15.10 11.62 10.03
C VAL A 97 14.72 10.16 9.84
N TRP A 98 15.70 9.32 9.62
CA TRP A 98 15.49 7.88 9.55
C TRP A 98 16.72 7.13 10.06
N THR A 99 16.50 5.92 10.53
CA THR A 99 17.55 5.02 10.99
C THR A 99 17.34 3.66 10.35
N PRO A 100 18.34 3.08 9.67
CA PRO A 100 18.21 1.77 9.06
C PRO A 100 17.84 0.71 10.07
N ASN A 101 16.83 -0.10 9.77
CA ASN A 101 16.51 -1.28 10.54
C ASN A 101 17.57 -2.37 10.32
N ARG A 102 17.97 -3.03 11.41
CA ARG A 102 18.83 -4.20 11.30
C ARG A 102 17.98 -5.43 10.98
N GLY A 103 18.32 -6.10 9.90
CA GLY A 103 17.67 -7.36 9.49
C GLY A 103 16.49 -7.20 8.53
N ASP A 104 16.30 -6.00 7.98
CA ASP A 104 15.37 -5.69 6.91
C ASP A 104 15.99 -4.65 5.96
N LEU A 105 15.21 -4.13 5.01
CA LEU A 105 15.69 -3.18 4.00
C LEU A 105 16.21 -1.89 4.65
N ALA A 106 17.37 -1.42 4.20
CA ALA A 106 17.99 -0.17 4.63
C ALA A 106 17.61 0.95 3.66
N LEU A 107 16.32 1.33 3.64
CA LEU A 107 15.78 2.40 2.81
C LEU A 107 15.28 3.56 3.67
N PRO A 108 15.42 4.82 3.20
CA PRO A 108 14.79 5.98 3.82
C PRO A 108 13.28 5.77 4.04
N GLY A 109 12.81 6.05 5.26
CA GLY A 109 11.41 5.81 5.62
C GLY A 109 11.06 4.37 6.03
N TRP A 110 11.92 3.40 5.76
CA TRP A 110 11.73 1.98 6.10
C TRP A 110 12.16 1.66 7.54
N GLN A 111 11.68 2.43 8.50
CA GLN A 111 11.94 2.19 9.91
C GLN A 111 10.64 1.96 10.68
N HIS A 112 10.78 1.39 11.89
CA HIS A 112 9.66 1.22 12.81
C HIS A 112 8.97 2.56 13.14
N ILE A 113 7.69 2.50 13.50
CA ILE A 113 6.98 3.67 14.06
C ILE A 113 7.60 3.95 15.44
N PRO A 114 8.20 5.15 15.66
CA PRO A 114 8.79 5.51 16.96
C PRO A 114 7.77 5.38 18.11
N GLU A 115 8.23 5.03 19.30
CA GLU A 115 7.35 4.87 20.46
C GLU A 115 6.64 6.17 20.84
N GLU A 116 7.27 7.31 20.58
CA GLU A 116 6.75 8.65 20.87
C GLU A 116 5.67 9.08 19.87
N GLN A 117 5.60 8.45 18.69
CA GLN A 117 4.62 8.76 17.66
C GLN A 117 3.34 7.95 17.91
N VAL A 118 2.30 8.61 18.39
CA VAL A 118 0.99 7.98 18.63
C VAL A 118 0.33 7.67 17.30
N THR A 119 -0.14 6.43 17.11
CA THR A 119 -0.87 6.04 15.92
C THR A 119 -2.33 6.47 15.98
N VAL A 120 -2.97 6.61 14.80
CA VAL A 120 -4.41 6.89 14.73
C VAL A 120 -5.24 5.75 15.35
N HIS A 121 -4.73 4.52 15.31
CA HIS A 121 -5.36 3.34 15.91
C HIS A 121 -5.34 3.40 17.45
N GLU A 122 -4.26 3.90 18.05
CA GLU A 122 -4.19 4.17 19.49
C GLU A 122 -5.21 5.23 19.91
N ALA A 123 -5.38 6.31 19.11
CA ALA A 123 -6.38 7.31 19.36
C ALA A 123 -7.82 6.76 19.21
N MET A 124 -8.09 5.96 18.17
CA MET A 124 -9.38 5.29 18.00
C MET A 124 -9.68 4.34 19.15
N ALA A 125 -8.72 3.52 19.59
CA ALA A 125 -8.87 2.64 20.74
C ALA A 125 -9.10 3.42 22.04
N GLY A 126 -8.39 4.56 22.21
CA GLY A 126 -8.62 5.50 23.32
C GLY A 126 -10.00 6.12 23.32
N ALA A 127 -10.58 6.38 22.15
CA ALA A 127 -11.95 6.86 21.96
C ALA A 127 -13.02 5.76 22.08
N GLY A 128 -12.63 4.55 22.46
CA GLY A 128 -13.55 3.44 22.74
C GLY A 128 -13.91 2.54 21.55
N LEU A 129 -13.27 2.73 20.38
CA LEU A 129 -13.47 1.82 19.26
C LEU A 129 -12.77 0.47 19.52
N HIS A 130 -13.37 -0.60 19.01
CA HIS A 130 -12.70 -1.88 18.88
C HIS A 130 -11.90 -1.87 17.59
N THR A 131 -10.59 -1.76 17.72
CA THR A 131 -9.66 -1.68 16.60
C THR A 131 -9.15 -3.05 16.23
N VAL A 132 -9.33 -3.43 14.97
CA VAL A 132 -9.03 -4.78 14.44
C VAL A 132 -8.09 -4.65 13.25
N PHE A 133 -7.11 -5.55 13.16
CA PHE A 133 -6.13 -5.56 12.09
C PHE A 133 -5.91 -6.99 11.59
N ILE A 134 -5.83 -7.16 10.29
CA ILE A 134 -5.36 -8.38 9.64
C ILE A 134 -4.41 -8.04 8.53
N THR A 135 -3.31 -8.78 8.43
CA THR A 135 -2.31 -8.63 7.38
C THR A 135 -1.56 -9.93 7.13
N ASP A 136 -1.03 -10.09 5.94
CA ASP A 136 0.00 -11.04 5.57
C ASP A 136 1.33 -10.37 5.22
N THR A 137 1.41 -9.03 5.29
CA THR A 137 2.63 -8.25 5.09
C THR A 137 3.64 -8.52 6.20
N TYR A 138 4.57 -9.44 5.97
CA TYR A 138 5.53 -9.89 6.99
C TYR A 138 6.53 -8.80 7.41
N HIS A 139 6.75 -7.77 6.59
CA HIS A 139 7.61 -6.62 6.90
C HIS A 139 7.20 -5.89 8.17
N PHE A 140 5.93 -5.88 8.56
CA PHE A 140 5.48 -5.31 9.83
C PHE A 140 6.11 -5.96 11.05
N PHE A 141 6.61 -7.18 10.91
CA PHE A 141 7.12 -8.01 12.00
C PHE A 141 8.61 -8.40 11.83
N LYS A 142 9.31 -7.87 10.81
CA LYS A 142 10.70 -8.21 10.48
C LYS A 142 11.65 -6.98 10.47
N PRO A 143 12.32 -6.62 11.54
CA PRO A 143 12.01 -6.88 12.94
C PRO A 143 10.70 -6.20 13.34
N SER A 144 10.24 -6.30 14.58
CA SER A 144 9.00 -5.63 14.99
C SER A 144 9.02 -4.13 14.64
N GLN A 145 8.07 -3.72 13.79
CA GLN A 145 8.00 -2.37 13.23
C GLN A 145 6.96 -1.48 13.95
N ASN A 146 6.30 -2.00 15.00
CA ASN A 146 5.28 -1.32 15.80
C ASN A 146 3.93 -1.03 15.09
N PHE A 147 3.68 -1.60 13.92
CA PHE A 147 2.45 -1.34 13.16
C PHE A 147 1.20 -1.99 13.78
N HIS A 148 1.34 -3.03 14.61
CA HIS A 148 0.23 -3.65 15.35
C HIS A 148 -0.22 -2.82 16.57
N ARG A 149 0.48 -1.74 16.88
CA ARG A 149 0.22 -0.87 18.02
C ARG A 149 -1.11 -0.13 17.86
N GLY A 150 -1.92 -0.12 18.93
CA GLY A 150 -3.25 0.49 18.90
C GLY A 150 -4.37 -0.42 18.43
N PHE A 151 -4.07 -1.59 17.89
CA PHE A 151 -5.08 -2.60 17.57
C PHE A 151 -5.35 -3.50 18.79
N ARG A 152 -6.62 -3.61 19.18
CA ARG A 152 -7.08 -4.47 20.29
C ARG A 152 -7.16 -5.93 19.90
N GLN A 153 -7.38 -6.20 18.63
CA GLN A 153 -7.39 -7.53 18.02
C GLN A 153 -6.62 -7.48 16.71
N TRP A 154 -5.67 -8.40 16.53
CA TRP A 154 -4.94 -8.46 15.27
C TRP A 154 -4.53 -9.89 14.93
N ARG A 155 -4.41 -10.14 13.61
CA ARG A 155 -3.99 -11.43 13.06
C ARG A 155 -2.94 -11.23 12.00
N TRP A 156 -1.98 -12.11 11.99
CA TRP A 156 -0.96 -12.19 10.96
C TRP A 156 -1.08 -13.52 10.22
N VAL A 157 -1.46 -13.48 8.94
CA VAL A 157 -1.46 -14.62 8.04
C VAL A 157 -0.03 -14.84 7.56
N ARG A 158 0.59 -15.94 8.01
CA ARG A 158 1.99 -16.25 7.73
C ARG A 158 2.18 -16.87 6.35
N GLY A 159 3.39 -16.75 5.82
CA GLY A 159 3.88 -17.50 4.68
C GLY A 159 3.75 -16.77 3.34
N HIS A 160 3.64 -15.44 3.34
CA HIS A 160 3.76 -14.68 2.10
C HIS A 160 5.22 -14.41 1.75
N GLU A 161 5.55 -14.39 0.46
CA GLU A 161 6.88 -14.07 -0.08
C GLU A 161 8.02 -14.77 0.70
N SER A 162 8.99 -14.02 1.19
CA SER A 162 10.16 -14.49 1.95
C SER A 162 9.95 -14.50 3.48
N ASP A 163 8.70 -14.50 3.97
CA ASP A 163 8.41 -14.73 5.40
C ASP A 163 9.06 -16.05 5.86
N PRO A 164 9.96 -16.06 6.86
CA PRO A 164 10.61 -17.28 7.31
C PRO A 164 9.66 -18.19 8.13
N TYR A 165 8.60 -18.67 7.47
CA TYR A 165 7.53 -19.49 8.06
C TYR A 165 7.74 -20.98 7.77
N GLY A 166 7.82 -21.34 6.49
CA GLY A 166 8.05 -22.72 6.04
C GLY A 166 9.53 -23.14 6.15
N SER A 167 9.75 -24.44 6.27
CA SER A 167 11.12 -24.99 6.29
C SER A 167 11.64 -25.19 4.87
N ILE A 168 12.70 -24.50 4.50
CA ILE A 168 13.36 -24.60 3.19
C ILE A 168 14.01 -25.97 2.95
N SER A 169 14.13 -26.83 3.97
CA SER A 169 14.82 -28.14 3.86
C SER A 169 14.12 -29.15 2.94
N GLN A 170 12.88 -28.90 2.58
CA GLN A 170 12.08 -29.76 1.69
C GLN A 170 12.01 -29.23 0.25
N VAL A 171 12.49 -28.01 0.00
CA VAL A 171 12.49 -27.40 -1.34
C VAL A 171 13.64 -28.00 -2.14
N ARG A 172 13.36 -28.50 -3.33
CA ARG A 172 14.38 -29.00 -4.25
C ARG A 172 14.94 -27.85 -5.07
N ALA A 173 16.24 -27.84 -5.30
CA ALA A 173 16.91 -26.81 -6.08
C ALA A 173 16.33 -26.71 -7.52
N GLU A 174 16.00 -27.88 -8.09
CA GLU A 174 15.42 -27.97 -9.44
C GLU A 174 14.10 -27.21 -9.55
N ASP A 175 13.24 -27.26 -8.52
CA ASP A 175 11.94 -26.54 -8.52
C ASP A 175 12.16 -25.03 -8.53
N VAL A 176 13.20 -24.54 -7.85
CA VAL A 176 13.56 -23.10 -7.85
C VAL A 176 14.16 -22.70 -9.19
N ASP A 177 15.06 -23.53 -9.75
CA ASP A 177 15.76 -23.23 -11.00
C ASP A 177 14.79 -23.11 -12.20
N GLU A 178 13.66 -23.83 -12.17
CA GLU A 178 12.60 -23.74 -13.18
C GLU A 178 11.89 -22.37 -13.19
N LEU A 179 11.89 -21.65 -12.08
CA LEU A 179 11.26 -20.33 -11.91
C LEU A 179 12.22 -19.17 -12.21
N LEU A 180 13.49 -19.43 -12.44
CA LEU A 180 14.49 -18.38 -12.65
C LEU A 180 14.59 -17.99 -14.13
N PRO A 181 14.72 -16.69 -14.45
CA PRO A 181 14.96 -16.24 -15.81
C PRO A 181 16.37 -16.58 -16.28
N GLU A 182 16.54 -16.68 -17.60
CA GLU A 182 17.86 -16.81 -18.22
C GLU A 182 18.50 -15.42 -18.42
N GLY A 183 19.82 -15.39 -18.56
CA GLY A 183 20.57 -14.18 -18.95
C GLY A 183 20.99 -13.26 -17.80
N LEU A 184 20.56 -13.52 -16.57
CA LEU A 184 20.99 -12.78 -15.39
C LEU A 184 22.36 -13.24 -14.86
N SER A 185 23.06 -12.35 -14.14
CA SER A 185 24.30 -12.68 -13.44
C SER A 185 24.03 -13.61 -12.24
N GLN A 186 25.10 -14.29 -11.76
CA GLN A 186 24.97 -15.16 -10.58
C GLN A 186 24.55 -14.42 -9.30
N GLU A 187 24.89 -13.13 -9.19
CA GLU A 187 24.50 -12.32 -8.03
C GLU A 187 23.01 -11.99 -8.07
N GLU A 188 22.49 -11.58 -9.23
CA GLU A 188 21.06 -11.29 -9.44
C GLU A 188 20.19 -12.54 -9.20
N VAL A 189 20.59 -13.66 -9.78
CA VAL A 189 19.91 -14.95 -9.60
C VAL A 189 19.96 -15.42 -8.14
N PHE A 190 21.05 -15.16 -7.41
CA PHE A 190 21.19 -15.63 -6.02
C PHE A 190 20.11 -15.06 -5.09
N TRP A 191 19.81 -13.77 -5.19
CA TRP A 191 18.76 -13.14 -4.36
C TRP A 191 17.36 -13.64 -4.70
N MET A 192 17.07 -13.79 -6.00
CA MET A 192 15.82 -14.40 -6.46
C MET A 192 15.69 -15.83 -5.99
N TRP A 193 16.77 -16.62 -6.08
CA TRP A 193 16.81 -18.00 -5.63
C TRP A 193 16.50 -18.13 -4.14
N LEU A 194 17.07 -17.27 -3.30
CA LEU A 194 16.77 -17.25 -1.86
C LEU A 194 15.29 -16.93 -1.58
N LEU A 195 14.76 -15.93 -2.24
CA LEU A 195 13.36 -15.51 -2.08
C LEU A 195 12.42 -16.64 -2.53
N LEU A 196 12.61 -17.15 -3.74
CA LEU A 196 11.80 -18.24 -4.29
C LEU A 196 11.90 -19.53 -3.48
N THR A 197 13.08 -19.86 -2.95
CA THR A 197 13.23 -21.00 -2.05
C THR A 197 12.34 -20.85 -0.81
N GLN A 198 12.31 -19.67 -0.19
CA GLN A 198 11.45 -19.44 0.97
C GLN A 198 9.99 -19.39 0.58
N HIS A 199 9.64 -18.77 -0.55
CA HIS A 199 8.28 -18.74 -1.08
C HIS A 199 7.73 -20.14 -1.32
N LEU A 200 8.46 -21.00 -2.03
CA LEU A 200 8.06 -22.41 -2.24
C LEU A 200 7.93 -23.20 -0.92
N ALA A 201 8.82 -22.95 0.05
CA ALA A 201 8.70 -23.54 1.38
C ALA A 201 7.41 -23.09 2.12
N ASN A 202 6.93 -21.89 1.85
CA ASN A 202 5.76 -21.30 2.48
C ASN A 202 4.44 -21.77 1.86
N GLN A 203 4.44 -22.11 0.56
CA GLN A 203 3.22 -22.51 -0.15
C GLN A 203 2.59 -23.79 0.41
N GLY A 204 3.41 -24.77 0.82
CA GLY A 204 2.93 -26.09 1.21
C GLY A 204 2.19 -26.82 0.09
N GLU A 205 1.31 -27.73 0.45
CA GLU A 205 0.38 -28.35 -0.50
C GLU A 205 -0.87 -27.48 -0.60
N ARG A 206 -1.06 -26.79 -1.74
CA ARG A 206 -2.29 -26.05 -2.06
C ARG A 206 -3.27 -27.02 -2.69
N GLU A 207 -4.39 -27.29 -2.02
CA GLU A 207 -5.45 -28.18 -2.50
C GLU A 207 -6.57 -27.40 -3.21
N SER A 208 -6.74 -26.14 -2.86
CA SER A 208 -7.80 -25.28 -3.36
C SER A 208 -7.37 -23.81 -3.43
N GLU A 209 -8.19 -22.98 -4.09
CA GLU A 209 -7.98 -21.53 -4.13
C GLU A 209 -7.90 -20.88 -2.75
N GLU A 210 -8.61 -21.45 -1.76
CA GLU A 210 -8.63 -20.93 -0.38
C GLU A 210 -7.29 -21.04 0.34
N ASP A 211 -6.33 -21.76 -0.21
CA ASP A 211 -4.98 -21.94 0.36
C ASP A 211 -3.99 -20.85 -0.08
N TYR A 212 -4.36 -20.02 -1.07
CA TYR A 212 -3.58 -18.88 -1.53
C TYR A 212 -3.65 -17.70 -0.55
N GLN A 213 -2.73 -16.73 -0.65
CA GLN A 213 -2.57 -15.73 0.41
C GLN A 213 -3.74 -14.75 0.50
N ALA A 214 -4.14 -14.06 -0.58
CA ALA A 214 -5.30 -13.17 -0.54
C ALA A 214 -6.58 -13.89 -0.07
N PRO A 215 -6.94 -15.08 -0.59
CA PRO A 215 -8.02 -15.91 -0.05
C PRO A 215 -7.94 -16.13 1.45
N ARG A 216 -6.76 -16.43 1.99
CA ARG A 216 -6.56 -16.65 3.45
C ARG A 216 -6.77 -15.37 4.24
N VAL A 217 -6.27 -14.21 3.75
CA VAL A 217 -6.47 -12.91 4.37
C VAL A 217 -7.95 -12.56 4.42
N PHE A 218 -8.65 -12.62 3.29
CA PHE A 218 -10.07 -12.26 3.22
C PHE A 218 -10.98 -13.21 4.01
N ARG A 219 -10.67 -14.51 4.05
CA ARG A 219 -11.40 -15.46 4.91
C ARG A 219 -11.24 -15.14 6.40
N GLU A 220 -10.03 -14.79 6.82
CA GLU A 220 -9.80 -14.35 8.19
C GLU A 220 -10.45 -12.98 8.46
N ALA A 221 -10.48 -12.06 7.47
CA ALA A 221 -11.21 -10.80 7.58
C ALA A 221 -12.72 -11.04 7.75
N MET A 222 -13.32 -11.96 6.99
CA MET A 222 -14.73 -12.36 7.16
C MET A 222 -14.99 -12.94 8.55
N ARG A 223 -14.11 -13.80 9.08
CA ARG A 223 -14.22 -14.31 10.45
C ARG A 223 -14.15 -13.19 11.49
N LEU A 224 -13.26 -12.20 11.28
CA LEU A 224 -13.17 -11.04 12.15
C LEU A 224 -14.45 -10.21 12.14
N LEU A 225 -15.13 -10.06 10.98
CA LEU A 225 -16.46 -9.43 10.93
C LEU A 225 -17.49 -10.23 11.76
N GLU A 226 -17.52 -11.55 11.59
CA GLU A 226 -18.44 -12.43 12.34
C GLU A 226 -18.21 -12.39 13.85
N GLU A 227 -16.95 -12.45 14.28
CA GLU A 227 -16.58 -12.38 15.70
C GLU A 227 -16.94 -11.04 16.34
N ASN A 228 -16.93 -9.95 15.55
CA ASN A 228 -17.20 -8.60 16.00
C ASN A 228 -18.62 -8.13 15.68
N GLN A 229 -19.50 -9.01 15.21
CA GLN A 229 -20.91 -8.69 15.01
C GLN A 229 -21.54 -8.24 16.33
N GLY A 230 -22.17 -7.05 16.32
CA GLY A 230 -22.79 -6.46 17.51
C GLY A 230 -21.83 -5.62 18.37
N VAL A 231 -20.55 -5.51 18.01
CA VAL A 231 -19.68 -4.50 18.59
C VAL A 231 -20.19 -3.11 18.19
N GLU A 232 -20.33 -2.23 19.16
CA GLU A 232 -21.01 -0.95 18.96
C GLU A 232 -20.26 -0.03 18.00
N ARG A 233 -18.93 0.02 18.12
CA ARG A 233 -18.06 0.84 17.27
C ARG A 233 -16.77 0.09 16.97
N PHE A 234 -16.46 -0.14 15.70
CA PHE A 234 -15.22 -0.80 15.33
C PHE A 234 -14.48 -0.09 14.19
N PHE A 235 -13.20 -0.34 14.13
CA PHE A 235 -12.32 -0.05 12.99
C PHE A 235 -11.65 -1.35 12.57
N LEU A 236 -11.76 -1.71 11.31
CA LEU A 236 -11.04 -2.85 10.73
C LEU A 236 -10.07 -2.36 9.65
N MET A 237 -8.82 -2.72 9.76
CA MET A 237 -7.84 -2.61 8.69
C MET A 237 -7.55 -4.00 8.15
N VAL A 238 -7.82 -4.19 6.87
CA VAL A 238 -7.40 -5.35 6.08
C VAL A 238 -6.21 -4.89 5.25
N ASP A 239 -5.07 -5.55 5.38
CA ASP A 239 -3.86 -5.25 4.64
C ASP A 239 -3.42 -6.54 3.96
N SER A 240 -3.75 -6.68 2.66
CA SER A 240 -3.35 -7.80 1.83
C SER A 240 -2.10 -7.43 1.05
N PHE A 241 -1.10 -8.30 1.13
CA PHE A 241 0.13 -8.12 0.37
C PHE A 241 -0.07 -8.45 -1.12
N ASP A 242 -1.06 -9.30 -1.47
CA ASP A 242 -1.45 -9.46 -2.88
C ASP A 242 -2.17 -8.19 -3.40
N PRO A 243 -1.94 -7.82 -4.70
CA PRO A 243 -1.22 -8.54 -5.77
C PRO A 243 0.29 -8.29 -5.87
N HIS A 244 1.02 -8.13 -4.75
CA HIS A 244 2.49 -8.07 -4.74
C HIS A 244 3.09 -9.41 -5.22
N GLU A 245 4.24 -9.36 -5.90
CA GLU A 245 4.97 -10.58 -6.28
C GLU A 245 5.46 -11.38 -5.05
N PRO A 246 5.69 -12.70 -5.17
CA PRO A 246 5.65 -13.56 -6.37
C PRO A 246 4.22 -13.81 -6.86
N TRP A 247 4.01 -13.70 -8.18
CA TRP A 247 2.70 -13.89 -8.81
C TRP A 247 2.49 -15.34 -9.20
N ASP A 248 1.77 -16.08 -8.41
CA ASP A 248 1.49 -17.49 -8.64
C ASP A 248 -0.01 -17.85 -8.45
N PRO A 249 -0.94 -17.05 -9.06
CA PRO A 249 -2.36 -17.29 -8.90
C PRO A 249 -2.76 -18.65 -9.50
N PRO A 250 -3.90 -19.23 -9.09
CA PRO A 250 -4.42 -20.44 -9.75
C PRO A 250 -4.47 -20.29 -11.26
N GLU A 251 -4.03 -21.31 -12.01
CA GLU A 251 -3.93 -21.36 -13.48
C GLU A 251 -5.17 -20.81 -14.20
N LYS A 252 -6.38 -21.11 -13.68
CA LYS A 252 -7.65 -20.62 -14.24
C LYS A 252 -7.75 -19.09 -14.37
N TYR A 253 -6.99 -18.33 -13.59
CA TYR A 253 -6.92 -16.87 -13.68
C TYR A 253 -5.92 -16.44 -14.75
N VAL A 254 -4.76 -17.06 -14.81
CA VAL A 254 -3.71 -16.77 -15.80
C VAL A 254 -4.18 -17.11 -17.21
N GLU A 255 -4.87 -18.24 -17.37
CA GLU A 255 -5.45 -18.69 -18.65
C GLU A 255 -6.47 -17.71 -19.28
N LYS A 256 -7.02 -16.79 -18.48
CA LYS A 256 -7.87 -15.70 -19.02
C LYS A 256 -7.06 -14.71 -19.87
N TYR A 257 -5.78 -14.51 -19.53
CA TYR A 257 -4.95 -13.42 -20.04
C TYR A 257 -3.84 -13.89 -20.99
N ASP A 258 -3.32 -15.11 -20.83
CA ASP A 258 -2.32 -15.70 -21.72
C ASP A 258 -2.55 -17.22 -21.90
N PRO A 259 -3.65 -17.63 -22.54
CA PRO A 259 -4.00 -19.04 -22.67
C PRO A 259 -2.96 -19.81 -23.50
N GLY A 260 -2.60 -20.99 -22.99
CA GLY A 260 -1.72 -21.91 -23.71
C GLY A 260 -0.24 -21.48 -23.75
N TYR A 261 0.21 -20.71 -22.80
CA TYR A 261 1.64 -20.44 -22.62
C TYR A 261 2.38 -21.73 -22.18
N GLU A 262 3.50 -22.03 -22.83
CA GLU A 262 4.31 -23.23 -22.57
C GLU A 262 5.77 -22.87 -22.14
N GLY A 263 5.99 -21.61 -21.71
CA GLY A 263 7.32 -21.14 -21.27
C GLY A 263 7.55 -21.32 -19.77
N ARG A 264 8.55 -20.61 -19.25
CA ARG A 264 8.86 -20.58 -17.81
C ARG A 264 7.86 -19.74 -17.05
N GLU A 265 7.45 -20.22 -15.88
CA GLU A 265 6.61 -19.48 -14.92
C GLU A 265 7.49 -18.52 -14.12
N LEU A 266 7.69 -17.29 -14.65
CA LEU A 266 8.52 -16.28 -14.01
C LEU A 266 7.70 -15.48 -12.99
N ILE A 267 7.35 -16.14 -11.90
CA ILE A 267 6.47 -15.59 -10.84
C ILE A 267 7.11 -14.44 -10.05
N GLN A 268 8.45 -14.40 -10.01
CA GLN A 268 9.23 -13.36 -9.34
C GLN A 268 10.05 -12.59 -10.38
N PRO A 269 9.76 -11.30 -10.61
CA PRO A 269 10.58 -10.50 -11.52
C PRO A 269 11.94 -10.15 -10.90
N HIS A 270 12.96 -10.03 -11.75
CA HIS A 270 14.17 -9.31 -11.40
C HIS A 270 13.95 -7.82 -11.60
N TYR A 271 14.23 -7.01 -10.57
CA TYR A 271 14.03 -5.56 -10.62
C TYR A 271 15.15 -4.88 -11.43
N GLY A 272 14.77 -4.29 -12.54
CA GLY A 272 15.70 -3.64 -13.44
C GLY A 272 15.17 -3.51 -14.87
N PRO A 273 16.05 -3.34 -15.85
CA PRO A 273 15.67 -3.34 -17.27
C PRO A 273 14.97 -4.65 -17.65
N SER A 274 13.92 -4.54 -18.46
CA SER A 274 13.09 -5.69 -18.89
C SER A 274 13.70 -6.53 -20.00
N ASP A 275 14.89 -6.17 -20.50
CA ASP A 275 15.54 -6.78 -21.67
C ASP A 275 16.07 -8.20 -21.44
N TYR A 276 16.05 -8.68 -20.21
CA TYR A 276 16.31 -10.10 -19.89
C TYR A 276 15.14 -11.02 -20.27
N LEU A 277 13.94 -10.46 -20.51
CA LEU A 277 12.74 -11.20 -20.89
C LEU A 277 12.52 -11.17 -22.40
N SER A 278 12.13 -12.31 -22.95
CA SER A 278 11.50 -12.35 -24.27
C SER A 278 10.12 -11.69 -24.24
N ALA A 279 9.61 -11.30 -25.39
CA ALA A 279 8.26 -10.72 -25.51
C ALA A 279 7.16 -11.68 -25.02
N ALA A 280 7.36 -12.98 -25.12
CA ALA A 280 6.43 -14.00 -24.62
C ALA A 280 6.45 -14.06 -23.09
N GLU A 281 7.63 -14.09 -22.48
CA GLU A 281 7.79 -14.10 -21.02
C GLU A 281 7.24 -12.81 -20.37
N LEU A 282 7.52 -11.64 -20.96
CA LEU A 282 6.97 -10.38 -20.49
C LEU A 282 5.43 -10.34 -20.56
N ARG A 283 4.85 -10.85 -21.65
CA ARG A 283 3.39 -10.95 -21.78
C ARG A 283 2.83 -11.89 -20.72
N HIS A 284 3.46 -13.03 -20.50
CA HIS A 284 3.04 -14.01 -19.51
C HIS A 284 3.17 -13.47 -18.08
N MET A 285 4.24 -12.77 -17.76
CA MET A 285 4.43 -12.10 -16.46
C MET A 285 3.30 -11.09 -16.19
N ARG A 286 2.89 -10.33 -17.21
CA ARG A 286 1.72 -9.44 -17.11
C ARG A 286 0.42 -10.22 -16.87
N ALA A 287 0.29 -11.40 -17.47
CA ALA A 287 -0.87 -12.28 -17.27
C ALA A 287 -0.90 -12.88 -15.85
N LEU A 288 0.25 -13.22 -15.27
CA LEU A 288 0.37 -13.64 -13.87
C LEU A 288 -0.12 -12.53 -12.94
N TYR A 289 0.38 -11.30 -13.08
CA TYR A 289 -0.09 -10.16 -12.30
C TYR A 289 -1.59 -9.88 -12.50
N ALA A 290 -2.10 -9.91 -13.74
CA ALA A 290 -3.53 -9.75 -14.03
C ALA A 290 -4.38 -10.86 -13.38
N GLY A 291 -3.86 -12.08 -13.34
CA GLY A 291 -4.47 -13.22 -12.64
C GLY A 291 -4.59 -12.97 -11.13
N GLU A 292 -3.52 -12.45 -10.50
CA GLU A 292 -3.55 -12.05 -9.08
C GLU A 292 -4.58 -10.96 -8.84
N VAL A 293 -4.59 -9.89 -9.64
CA VAL A 293 -5.58 -8.80 -9.52
C VAL A 293 -7.00 -9.35 -9.58
N THR A 294 -7.29 -10.26 -10.52
CA THR A 294 -8.63 -10.88 -10.65
C THR A 294 -8.97 -11.76 -9.45
N MET A 295 -8.01 -12.51 -8.90
CA MET A 295 -8.21 -13.30 -7.69
C MET A 295 -8.49 -12.41 -6.48
N VAL A 296 -7.71 -11.37 -6.29
CA VAL A 296 -7.89 -10.39 -5.21
C VAL A 296 -9.26 -9.73 -5.31
N ASP A 297 -9.66 -9.26 -6.50
CA ASP A 297 -11.00 -8.68 -6.73
C ASP A 297 -12.13 -9.63 -6.34
N ARG A 298 -12.01 -10.90 -6.74
CA ARG A 298 -13.00 -11.92 -6.36
C ARG A 298 -13.14 -12.06 -4.86
N TRP A 299 -12.03 -12.13 -4.12
CA TRP A 299 -12.06 -12.35 -2.67
C TRP A 299 -12.46 -11.09 -1.90
N LEU A 300 -12.10 -9.91 -2.38
CA LEU A 300 -12.68 -8.65 -1.92
C LEU A 300 -14.21 -8.66 -2.11
N GLY A 301 -14.70 -9.12 -3.26
CA GLY A 301 -16.14 -9.26 -3.53
C GLY A 301 -16.85 -10.13 -2.50
N LEU A 302 -16.29 -11.30 -2.18
CA LEU A 302 -16.83 -12.22 -1.15
C LEU A 302 -16.81 -11.59 0.26
N PHE A 303 -15.75 -10.86 0.59
CA PHE A 303 -15.66 -10.12 1.85
C PHE A 303 -16.74 -9.04 1.95
N LEU A 304 -16.94 -8.25 0.89
CA LEU A 304 -17.98 -7.22 0.83
C LEU A 304 -19.39 -7.81 0.88
N GLU A 305 -19.62 -8.93 0.21
CA GLU A 305 -20.89 -9.67 0.29
C GLU A 305 -21.16 -10.12 1.72
N ARG A 306 -20.17 -10.69 2.39
CA ARG A 306 -20.29 -11.11 3.80
C ARG A 306 -20.55 -9.93 4.73
N ALA A 307 -19.87 -8.80 4.54
CA ALA A 307 -20.10 -7.59 5.33
C ALA A 307 -21.54 -7.05 5.15
N ARG A 308 -22.09 -7.12 3.92
CA ARG A 308 -23.50 -6.76 3.63
C ARG A 308 -24.48 -7.73 4.32
N GLU A 309 -24.26 -9.05 4.22
CA GLU A 309 -25.10 -10.06 4.89
C GLU A 309 -25.18 -9.87 6.40
N LEU A 310 -24.08 -9.43 7.01
CA LEU A 310 -24.01 -9.12 8.44
C LEU A 310 -24.60 -7.74 8.79
N GLY A 311 -25.05 -6.96 7.80
CA GLY A 311 -25.57 -5.59 7.99
C GLY A 311 -24.50 -4.57 8.40
N MET A 312 -23.21 -4.92 8.29
CA MET A 312 -22.13 -4.09 8.83
C MET A 312 -21.80 -2.88 7.92
N LEU A 313 -22.12 -2.92 6.62
CA LEU A 313 -21.87 -1.81 5.71
C LEU A 313 -22.88 -0.66 5.83
N GLU A 314 -23.98 -0.83 6.54
CA GLU A 314 -25.03 0.20 6.69
C GLU A 314 -24.54 1.43 7.47
N ASP A 315 -23.65 1.23 8.45
CA ASP A 315 -23.08 2.25 9.32
C ASP A 315 -21.55 2.41 9.14
N THR A 316 -20.99 1.88 8.07
CA THR A 316 -19.52 1.77 7.87
C THR A 316 -19.04 2.66 6.72
N LEU A 317 -18.05 3.50 7.01
CA LEU A 317 -17.19 4.09 5.99
C LEU A 317 -16.24 2.99 5.49
N LEU A 318 -16.26 2.73 4.18
CA LEU A 318 -15.34 1.77 3.55
C LEU A 318 -14.40 2.49 2.59
N ILE A 319 -13.11 2.23 2.72
CA ILE A 319 -12.07 2.75 1.83
C ILE A 319 -11.29 1.56 1.28
N VAL A 320 -11.09 1.51 -0.04
CA VAL A 320 -10.23 0.55 -0.73
C VAL A 320 -9.17 1.31 -1.49
N THR A 321 -7.90 0.94 -1.31
CA THR A 321 -6.75 1.62 -1.92
C THR A 321 -5.56 0.68 -2.08
N SER A 322 -4.48 1.21 -2.67
CA SER A 322 -3.15 0.59 -2.75
C SER A 322 -2.09 1.57 -2.21
N ASP A 323 -0.94 1.03 -1.84
CA ASP A 323 0.20 1.84 -1.39
C ASP A 323 1.07 2.37 -2.55
N HIS A 324 1.21 1.63 -3.64
CA HIS A 324 1.86 1.97 -4.90
C HIS A 324 1.49 0.96 -5.97
N GLY A 325 1.93 1.18 -7.20
CA GLY A 325 1.82 0.21 -8.28
C GLY A 325 3.09 -0.61 -8.50
N HIS A 326 3.27 -1.11 -9.74
CA HIS A 326 4.40 -1.93 -10.16
C HIS A 326 4.70 -1.73 -11.64
N GLN A 327 5.97 -1.60 -12.00
CA GLN A 327 6.42 -1.52 -13.39
C GLN A 327 6.43 -2.92 -14.01
N LEU A 328 5.78 -3.07 -15.14
CA LEU A 328 5.61 -4.34 -15.86
C LEU A 328 6.17 -4.24 -17.30
N GLY A 329 7.23 -3.43 -17.49
CA GLY A 329 7.95 -3.29 -18.76
C GLY A 329 7.48 -2.14 -19.65
N GLU A 330 6.59 -1.24 -19.20
CA GLU A 330 6.08 -0.13 -20.00
C GLU A 330 7.19 0.86 -20.38
N HIS A 331 8.00 1.30 -19.43
CA HIS A 331 9.19 2.15 -19.68
C HIS A 331 10.49 1.33 -19.77
N GLY A 332 10.39 0.06 -20.19
CA GLY A 332 11.54 -0.85 -20.28
C GLY A 332 12.08 -1.30 -18.92
N LEU A 333 11.33 -1.09 -17.84
CA LEU A 333 11.68 -1.46 -16.47
C LEU A 333 10.67 -2.44 -15.88
N ILE A 334 11.14 -3.28 -14.97
CA ILE A 334 10.31 -4.17 -14.16
C ILE A 334 10.65 -3.96 -12.69
N GLY A 335 9.64 -3.97 -11.85
CA GLY A 335 9.80 -3.85 -10.40
C GLY A 335 9.29 -2.54 -9.84
N LYS A 336 9.85 -2.16 -8.70
CA LYS A 336 9.59 -0.92 -7.97
C LYS A 336 10.92 -0.17 -7.85
N LEU A 337 11.28 0.57 -8.90
CA LEU A 337 12.56 1.26 -8.98
C LEU A 337 12.41 2.72 -8.58
N SER A 338 13.21 3.18 -7.62
CA SER A 338 13.15 4.57 -7.15
C SER A 338 13.54 5.59 -8.21
N SER A 339 14.27 5.18 -9.25
CA SER A 339 14.62 6.02 -10.40
C SER A 339 13.53 6.12 -11.48
N GLY A 340 12.42 5.37 -11.31
CA GLY A 340 11.34 5.26 -12.29
C GLY A 340 9.99 5.58 -11.70
N LEU A 341 9.74 6.83 -11.29
CA LEU A 341 8.51 7.24 -10.63
C LEU A 341 7.43 7.64 -11.64
N TRP A 342 7.17 6.76 -12.63
CA TRP A 342 6.11 6.92 -13.62
C TRP A 342 4.74 6.49 -13.09
N TYR A 343 3.70 6.72 -13.89
CA TYR A 343 2.30 6.47 -13.52
C TYR A 343 2.04 5.03 -13.07
N GLU A 344 2.70 4.02 -13.65
CA GLU A 344 2.54 2.61 -13.28
C GLU A 344 2.97 2.29 -11.84
N LEU A 345 3.80 3.14 -11.24
CA LEU A 345 4.21 3.04 -9.85
C LEU A 345 3.45 4.03 -8.96
N MET A 346 3.07 5.20 -9.51
CA MET A 346 2.57 6.32 -8.73
C MET A 346 1.04 6.42 -8.67
N ASP A 347 0.30 5.96 -9.71
CA ASP A 347 -1.16 6.08 -9.74
C ASP A 347 -1.80 4.90 -9.01
N VAL A 348 -2.45 5.17 -7.87
CA VAL A 348 -3.10 4.15 -7.05
C VAL A 348 -4.61 4.28 -7.07
N PRO A 349 -5.38 3.19 -6.95
CA PRO A 349 -6.82 3.28 -6.80
C PRO A 349 -7.19 3.87 -5.43
N LEU A 350 -8.27 4.65 -5.39
CA LEU A 350 -8.85 5.14 -4.15
C LEU A 350 -10.37 5.24 -4.29
N LEU A 351 -11.06 4.33 -3.62
CA LEU A 351 -12.52 4.24 -3.55
C LEU A 351 -12.98 4.56 -2.12
N VAL A 352 -13.90 5.50 -1.95
CA VAL A 352 -14.44 5.89 -0.64
C VAL A 352 -15.96 5.74 -0.65
N ARG A 353 -16.46 4.70 -0.01
CA ARG A 353 -17.89 4.43 0.13
C ARG A 353 -18.42 4.93 1.46
N ARG A 354 -19.37 5.86 1.41
CA ARG A 354 -20.06 6.37 2.60
C ARG A 354 -21.28 5.51 2.94
N PRO A 355 -21.61 5.33 4.24
CA PRO A 355 -22.79 4.57 4.64
C PRO A 355 -24.11 5.21 4.18
N ASP A 356 -24.17 6.55 4.06
CA ASP A 356 -25.35 7.29 3.63
C ASP A 356 -25.49 7.37 2.09
N GLY A 357 -24.55 6.81 1.33
CA GLY A 357 -24.56 6.79 -0.13
C GLY A 357 -24.31 8.15 -0.80
N VAL A 358 -23.99 9.20 -0.04
CA VAL A 358 -23.71 10.51 -0.61
C VAL A 358 -22.42 10.47 -1.44
N GLY A 359 -22.51 10.90 -2.69
CA GLY A 359 -21.40 10.89 -3.64
C GLY A 359 -21.18 9.54 -4.35
N ALA A 360 -22.04 8.54 -4.17
CA ALA A 360 -21.93 7.25 -4.87
C ALA A 360 -21.87 7.44 -6.39
N GLY A 361 -20.93 6.76 -7.04
CA GLY A 361 -20.70 6.81 -8.50
C GLY A 361 -20.06 8.10 -9.01
N THR A 362 -19.65 9.03 -8.12
CA THR A 362 -18.94 10.25 -8.54
C THR A 362 -17.45 10.02 -8.73
N ARG A 363 -16.87 10.74 -9.69
CA ARG A 363 -15.43 10.78 -9.96
C ARG A 363 -14.89 12.14 -9.54
N VAL A 364 -13.81 12.14 -8.75
CA VAL A 364 -13.17 13.35 -8.20
C VAL A 364 -11.76 13.47 -8.78
N GLU A 365 -11.48 14.59 -9.43
CA GLU A 365 -10.17 14.86 -10.06
C GLU A 365 -9.21 15.64 -9.16
N ALA A 366 -9.65 16.04 -7.96
CA ALA A 366 -8.76 16.67 -7.00
C ALA A 366 -7.66 15.69 -6.54
N PHE A 367 -6.46 16.20 -6.34
CA PHE A 367 -5.33 15.40 -5.88
C PHE A 367 -5.56 14.86 -4.47
N ALA A 368 -5.47 13.54 -4.33
CA ALA A 368 -5.52 12.82 -3.07
C ALA A 368 -4.20 12.08 -2.81
N GLN A 369 -3.86 11.90 -1.53
CA GLN A 369 -2.71 11.11 -1.12
C GLN A 369 -3.08 10.18 0.04
N LEU A 370 -2.31 9.11 0.25
CA LEU A 370 -2.64 8.09 1.25
C LEU A 370 -2.78 8.63 2.68
N HIS A 371 -2.01 9.65 3.06
CA HIS A 371 -2.11 10.28 4.37
C HIS A 371 -3.42 11.09 4.59
N ASP A 372 -4.25 11.24 3.55
CA ASP A 372 -5.61 11.80 3.65
C ASP A 372 -6.61 10.80 4.25
N ILE A 373 -6.33 9.51 4.12
CA ILE A 373 -7.21 8.44 4.61
C ILE A 373 -7.38 8.51 6.13
N PRO A 374 -6.32 8.58 6.95
CA PRO A 374 -6.45 8.72 8.40
C PRO A 374 -7.27 9.94 8.83
N ALA A 375 -7.03 11.10 8.23
CA ALA A 375 -7.77 12.33 8.52
C ALA A 375 -9.28 12.14 8.23
N THR A 376 -9.60 11.52 7.09
CA THR A 376 -10.98 11.20 6.67
C THR A 376 -11.64 10.22 7.65
N VAL A 377 -10.98 9.12 7.97
CA VAL A 377 -11.51 8.07 8.86
C VAL A 377 -11.76 8.62 10.27
N MET A 378 -10.77 9.32 10.83
CA MET A 378 -10.88 9.91 12.18
C MET A 378 -12.05 10.86 12.27
N LYS A 379 -12.21 11.76 11.29
CA LYS A 379 -13.31 12.69 11.23
C LYS A 379 -14.66 12.01 11.02
N ALA A 380 -14.73 11.04 10.11
CA ALA A 380 -15.96 10.29 9.85
C ALA A 380 -16.45 9.53 11.10
N LEU A 381 -15.54 9.04 11.92
CA LEU A 381 -15.81 8.35 13.19
C LEU A 381 -16.04 9.32 14.37
N GLY A 382 -15.83 10.63 14.20
CA GLY A 382 -15.90 11.61 15.27
C GLY A 382 -14.83 11.41 16.34
N VAL A 383 -13.63 11.04 15.92
CA VAL A 383 -12.46 10.83 16.79
C VAL A 383 -11.43 11.93 16.53
N GLU A 384 -10.98 12.58 17.59
CA GLU A 384 -9.94 13.59 17.48
C GLU A 384 -8.58 12.93 17.19
N PRO A 385 -7.81 13.41 16.22
CA PRO A 385 -6.49 12.88 15.92
C PRO A 385 -5.50 13.14 17.06
N PRO A 386 -4.50 12.26 17.25
CA PRO A 386 -3.54 12.38 18.36
C PRO A 386 -2.58 13.58 18.20
N ALA A 387 -2.45 14.11 17.00
CA ALA A 387 -1.65 15.27 16.62
C ALA A 387 -2.29 15.92 15.39
N PRO A 388 -1.91 17.17 15.02
CA PRO A 388 -2.28 17.71 13.72
C PRO A 388 -1.91 16.75 12.60
N GLN A 389 -2.84 16.48 11.69
CA GLN A 389 -2.66 15.60 10.55
C GLN A 389 -2.13 16.40 9.36
N ASP A 390 -1.29 15.76 8.54
CA ASP A 390 -0.83 16.35 7.28
C ASP A 390 -1.85 16.15 6.15
N GLY A 391 -2.76 15.19 6.33
CA GLY A 391 -3.79 14.83 5.37
C GLY A 391 -5.02 15.76 5.40
N MET A 392 -5.75 15.74 4.30
CA MET A 392 -7.04 16.40 4.12
C MET A 392 -8.19 15.39 4.28
N ASP A 393 -9.37 15.87 4.68
CA ASP A 393 -10.57 15.03 4.64
C ASP A 393 -11.04 14.85 3.19
N LEU A 394 -10.93 13.63 2.67
CA LEU A 394 -11.34 13.25 1.31
C LEU A 394 -12.83 13.53 1.04
N LEU A 395 -13.68 13.43 2.05
CA LEU A 395 -15.11 13.69 1.90
C LEU A 395 -15.41 15.19 1.76
N GLU A 396 -14.69 16.03 2.50
CA GLU A 396 -14.76 17.49 2.30
C GLU A 396 -14.15 17.91 0.98
N LEU A 397 -13.04 17.29 0.59
CA LEU A 397 -12.40 17.52 -0.71
C LEU A 397 -13.36 17.19 -1.86
N ALA A 398 -14.02 16.04 -1.81
CA ALA A 398 -15.01 15.62 -2.80
C ALA A 398 -16.24 16.53 -2.85
N ALA A 399 -16.64 17.08 -1.70
CA ALA A 399 -17.77 18.00 -1.60
C ALA A 399 -17.43 19.47 -1.98
N GLY A 400 -16.15 19.78 -2.26
CA GLY A 400 -15.68 21.14 -2.50
C GLY A 400 -15.67 22.02 -1.25
N GLY A 401 -15.69 21.40 -0.05
CA GLY A 401 -15.66 22.11 1.24
C GLY A 401 -14.27 22.58 1.65
N VAL A 402 -13.23 22.04 1.04
CA VAL A 402 -11.82 22.47 1.20
C VAL A 402 -11.22 22.76 -0.17
N ALA A 403 -10.26 23.68 -0.21
CA ALA A 403 -9.53 23.95 -1.45
C ALA A 403 -8.67 22.74 -1.82
N PRO A 404 -8.68 22.30 -3.10
CA PRO A 404 -7.80 21.25 -3.55
C PRO A 404 -6.34 21.69 -3.51
N ARG A 405 -5.42 20.72 -3.42
CA ARG A 405 -3.99 20.99 -3.59
C ARG A 405 -3.70 21.42 -5.02
N GLU A 406 -2.80 22.39 -5.19
CA GLU A 406 -2.32 22.82 -6.50
C GLU A 406 -1.30 21.82 -7.08
N HIS A 407 -0.62 21.09 -6.20
CA HIS A 407 0.32 20.02 -6.53
C HIS A 407 0.43 19.03 -5.38
N VAL A 408 1.01 17.88 -5.68
CA VAL A 408 1.36 16.83 -4.71
C VAL A 408 2.80 16.39 -4.91
N SER A 409 3.46 15.99 -3.82
CA SER A 409 4.84 15.51 -3.83
C SER A 409 4.95 14.18 -3.11
N ALA A 410 5.90 13.38 -3.56
CA ALA A 410 6.21 12.07 -3.00
C ALA A 410 7.71 11.78 -3.07
N GLY A 411 8.15 10.71 -2.41
CA GLY A 411 9.51 10.24 -2.54
C GLY A 411 9.70 8.75 -2.36
N TYR A 412 10.76 8.27 -2.99
CA TYR A 412 11.23 6.90 -2.88
C TYR A 412 12.75 6.88 -2.79
N ALA A 413 13.28 6.42 -1.67
CA ALA A 413 14.73 6.45 -1.39
C ALA A 413 15.31 7.86 -1.58
N ASN A 414 16.28 8.02 -2.49
CA ASN A 414 16.92 9.29 -2.80
C ASN A 414 16.34 9.99 -4.05
N ASN A 415 15.11 9.64 -4.45
CA ASN A 415 14.41 10.27 -5.55
C ASN A 415 13.10 10.87 -5.04
N SER A 416 12.72 11.98 -5.64
CA SER A 416 11.49 12.69 -5.32
C SER A 416 10.69 13.01 -6.57
N TRP A 417 9.38 13.08 -6.41
CA TRP A 417 8.39 13.21 -7.44
C TRP A 417 7.43 14.35 -7.09
N CYS A 418 6.99 15.10 -8.10
CA CYS A 418 6.00 16.17 -7.96
C CYS A 418 5.06 16.16 -9.16
N ARG A 419 3.76 16.36 -8.90
CA ARG A 419 2.75 16.54 -9.94
C ARG A 419 1.87 17.75 -9.64
N ASP A 420 1.70 18.60 -10.65
CA ASP A 420 0.66 19.63 -10.69
C ASP A 420 -0.41 19.31 -11.76
N GLU A 421 -1.28 20.25 -12.06
CA GLU A 421 -2.34 20.07 -13.07
C GLU A 421 -1.80 19.70 -14.45
N ARG A 422 -0.62 20.16 -14.80
CA ARG A 422 -0.07 20.04 -16.14
C ARG A 422 1.10 19.09 -16.24
N TYR A 423 2.00 19.08 -15.27
CA TYR A 423 3.27 18.37 -15.36
C TYR A 423 3.46 17.32 -14.28
N VAL A 424 4.13 16.25 -14.64
CA VAL A 424 4.81 15.32 -13.72
C VAL A 424 6.30 15.54 -13.84
N TYR A 425 6.96 15.64 -12.69
CA TYR A 425 8.40 15.81 -12.56
C TYR A 425 8.95 14.83 -11.52
N PHE A 426 10.06 14.19 -11.81
CA PHE A 426 10.83 13.46 -10.80
C PHE A 426 12.33 13.52 -11.11
N ALA A 427 13.14 13.43 -10.04
CA ALA A 427 14.60 13.51 -10.12
C ALA A 427 15.23 12.91 -8.84
N GLY A 428 16.54 12.73 -8.87
CA GLY A 428 17.32 12.55 -7.63
C GLY A 428 17.13 13.73 -6.69
N ASN A 429 17.23 13.50 -5.38
CA ASN A 429 17.07 14.54 -4.36
C ASN A 429 18.06 15.71 -4.51
N ASP A 430 19.17 15.48 -5.21
CA ASP A 430 20.16 16.51 -5.59
C ASP A 430 19.83 17.19 -6.95
N GLY A 431 18.69 16.88 -7.54
CA GLY A 431 18.26 17.40 -8.84
C GLY A 431 18.89 16.69 -10.05
N THR A 432 19.62 15.60 -9.85
CA THR A 432 20.22 14.83 -10.95
C THR A 432 19.18 13.95 -11.66
N GLY A 433 19.40 13.72 -12.98
CA GLY A 433 18.54 12.87 -13.78
C GLY A 433 17.07 13.30 -13.80
N PRO A 434 16.76 14.59 -14.09
CA PRO A 434 15.39 15.05 -14.11
C PRO A 434 14.60 14.45 -15.26
N HIS A 435 13.34 14.10 -15.00
CA HIS A 435 12.33 13.71 -15.97
C HIS A 435 11.13 14.65 -15.87
N LEU A 436 10.54 15.01 -17.00
CA LEU A 436 9.40 15.93 -17.09
C LEU A 436 8.42 15.48 -18.17
N TYR A 437 7.14 15.38 -17.81
CA TYR A 437 6.07 14.96 -18.73
C TYR A 437 4.88 15.90 -18.65
N GLU A 438 4.26 16.19 -19.80
CA GLU A 438 3.05 17.02 -19.89
C GLU A 438 1.81 16.12 -19.97
N MET A 439 0.98 16.16 -18.96
CA MET A 439 -0.02 15.11 -18.71
C MET A 439 -1.26 15.14 -19.60
N GLU A 440 -1.59 16.28 -20.23
CA GLU A 440 -2.71 16.37 -21.16
C GLU A 440 -2.36 15.75 -22.51
N ALA A 441 -1.15 16.01 -23.01
CA ALA A 441 -0.68 15.51 -24.30
C ALA A 441 -0.05 14.12 -24.22
N ASP A 442 0.53 13.77 -23.06
CA ASP A 442 1.31 12.55 -22.84
C ASP A 442 0.96 11.89 -21.48
N PRO A 443 -0.26 11.37 -21.32
CA PRO A 443 -0.68 10.76 -20.06
C PRO A 443 0.09 9.47 -19.72
N LEU A 444 0.73 8.83 -20.71
CA LEU A 444 1.55 7.64 -20.52
C LEU A 444 3.03 7.94 -20.29
N GLN A 445 3.42 9.23 -20.25
CA GLN A 445 4.77 9.67 -19.92
C GLN A 445 5.86 9.06 -20.83
N GLU A 446 5.59 8.98 -22.14
CA GLU A 446 6.50 8.41 -23.14
C GLU A 446 7.50 9.45 -23.70
N HIS A 447 7.22 10.76 -23.55
CA HIS A 447 8.00 11.84 -24.15
C HIS A 447 8.58 12.76 -23.08
N ASP A 448 9.82 12.49 -22.68
CA ASP A 448 10.54 13.26 -21.67
C ASP A 448 10.94 14.65 -22.18
N LEU A 449 10.36 15.70 -21.61
CA LEU A 449 10.58 17.11 -21.95
C LEU A 449 11.72 17.76 -21.13
N ALA A 450 12.39 17.05 -20.21
CA ALA A 450 13.34 17.65 -19.27
C ALA A 450 14.52 18.36 -19.97
N ALA A 451 14.97 17.87 -21.12
CA ALA A 451 16.04 18.49 -21.88
C ALA A 451 15.61 19.79 -22.62
N GLU A 452 14.32 19.86 -22.98
CA GLU A 452 13.73 20.94 -23.80
C GLU A 452 13.16 22.06 -22.92
N GLU A 453 12.47 21.71 -21.82
CA GLU A 453 11.70 22.61 -20.96
C GLU A 453 12.41 22.87 -19.60
N ARG A 454 13.68 23.27 -19.64
CA ARG A 454 14.51 23.50 -18.44
C ARG A 454 13.89 24.46 -17.42
N GLY A 455 13.18 25.50 -17.90
CA GLY A 455 12.52 26.45 -17.03
C GLY A 455 11.37 25.82 -16.23
N VAL A 456 10.66 24.86 -16.85
CA VAL A 456 9.60 24.09 -16.17
C VAL A 456 10.22 23.09 -15.19
N VAL A 457 11.34 22.45 -15.53
CA VAL A 457 12.09 21.58 -14.62
C VAL A 457 12.48 22.35 -13.35
N GLU A 458 13.02 23.56 -13.47
CA GLU A 458 13.39 24.42 -12.34
C GLU A 458 12.15 24.79 -11.50
N GLU A 459 11.04 25.18 -12.14
CA GLU A 459 9.78 25.51 -11.45
C GLU A 459 9.22 24.30 -10.65
N MET A 460 9.17 23.12 -11.27
CA MET A 460 8.65 21.91 -10.61
C MET A 460 9.57 21.47 -9.47
N HIS A 461 10.86 21.60 -9.62
CA HIS A 461 11.82 21.33 -8.54
C HIS A 461 11.66 22.32 -7.37
N GLU A 462 11.41 23.60 -7.64
CA GLU A 462 11.12 24.60 -6.61
C GLU A 462 9.82 24.29 -5.85
N LYS A 463 8.75 23.85 -6.54
CA LYS A 463 7.52 23.37 -5.91
C LYS A 463 7.79 22.21 -4.95
N LEU A 464 8.58 21.23 -5.40
CA LEU A 464 9.00 20.07 -4.62
C LEU A 464 9.78 20.49 -3.35
N LEU A 465 10.75 21.39 -3.47
CA LEU A 465 11.51 21.90 -2.33
C LEU A 465 10.66 22.71 -1.36
N ALA A 466 9.70 23.48 -1.88
CA ALA A 466 8.78 24.26 -1.04
C ALA A 466 7.87 23.32 -0.23
N ASP A 467 7.32 22.29 -0.86
CA ASP A 467 6.48 21.29 -0.19
C ASP A 467 7.28 20.44 0.81
N ALA A 468 8.55 20.14 0.51
CA ALA A 468 9.47 19.49 1.43
C ALA A 468 9.89 20.37 2.63
N GLY A 469 9.61 21.67 2.61
CA GLY A 469 10.06 22.62 3.62
C GLY A 469 11.56 22.91 3.57
N GLY A 470 12.19 22.84 2.39
CA GLY A 470 13.60 23.12 2.13
C GLY A 470 14.35 21.99 1.41
N PRO A 471 15.71 22.03 1.41
CA PRO A 471 16.51 21.03 0.68
C PRO A 471 16.17 19.59 1.07
N LEU A 472 16.18 18.71 0.09
CA LEU A 472 15.96 17.28 0.28
C LEU A 472 17.21 16.60 0.85
N PRO A 473 17.08 15.52 1.64
CA PRO A 473 18.22 14.73 2.06
C PRO A 473 18.83 13.97 0.87
N VAL A 474 20.16 13.95 0.78
CA VAL A 474 20.95 13.29 -0.28
C VAL A 474 21.67 12.09 0.29
#